data_a1112a7c7858dcf4d36db643d29d2959
#
_entry.id   a1112a7c7858dcf4d36db643d29d2959
#
_cell.length_a   1.000
_cell.length_b   1.000
_cell.length_c   1.000
_cell.angle_alpha   90.00
_cell.angle_beta   90.00
_cell.angle_gamma   90.00
#
_symmetry.space_group_name_H-M   'P 1'
#
loop_
_entity.id
_entity.type
_entity.pdbx_description
1 polymer ?
#
loop_
_entity_poly.entity_id
_entity_poly.type
_entity_poly.pdbx_seq_one_letter_code
_entity_poly.pdbx_strand_id
1 'polypeptide(L)'
;NFFKACSHAVLPYAQYLHRFAAYLQQLTMESNGKGVRMDGSPVTTETGEIFWGEPGTNGQHAFYQLIHQGTRLIPGDFIAVATPAHPTKDGGQDVHELFLANFFAQTKALAFGKTADEVRAEGVREELVTAKVFTGNRPTTSIMAPALTPAVVGQLIALYEHITFVQGVVWGIDSFDQWGVELGKQLALQIAPAIGGDQGALDAQDGSTRELIEWYRAHRR
;
A
#
# COMPACT_ATOMS: atom_id res chain seq x y z
N ASN A 1 -5.56 -12.35 -4.71
CA ASN A 1 -5.22 -12.92 -6.03
C ASN A 1 -6.44 -13.46 -6.77
N PHE A 2 -7.25 -14.37 -6.17
CA PHE A 2 -8.41 -15.01 -6.84
C PHE A 2 -9.47 -14.03 -7.36
N PHE A 3 -9.65 -12.91 -6.70
CA PHE A 3 -10.58 -11.85 -7.12
C PHE A 3 -9.93 -10.76 -7.97
N LYS A 4 -8.69 -10.97 -8.44
CA LYS A 4 -7.91 -10.01 -9.23
C LYS A 4 -7.68 -8.65 -8.52
N ALA A 5 -7.60 -8.66 -7.20
CA ALA A 5 -7.13 -7.52 -6.43
C ALA A 5 -5.59 -7.48 -6.51
N CYS A 6 -5.05 -6.55 -7.27
CA CYS A 6 -3.60 -6.44 -7.50
C CYS A 6 -2.89 -5.53 -6.48
N SER A 7 -3.61 -4.92 -5.58
CA SER A 7 -3.04 -4.06 -4.53
C SER A 7 -3.82 -4.17 -3.23
N HIS A 8 -3.18 -3.83 -2.13
CA HIS A 8 -3.73 -3.90 -0.77
C HIS A 8 -3.41 -2.59 -0.04
N ALA A 9 -4.45 -1.89 0.40
CA ALA A 9 -4.29 -0.66 1.15
C ALA A 9 -4.12 -0.95 2.65
N VAL A 10 -3.16 -0.29 3.30
CA VAL A 10 -2.96 -0.36 4.76
C VAL A 10 -3.16 1.04 5.33
N LEU A 11 -4.17 1.18 6.15
CA LEU A 11 -4.76 2.46 6.55
C LEU A 11 -4.74 2.59 8.09
N PRO A 12 -3.58 2.93 8.67
CA PRO A 12 -3.47 3.06 10.13
C PRO A 12 -4.13 4.35 10.61
N TYR A 13 -5.10 4.22 11.51
CA TYR A 13 -5.65 5.30 12.29
C TYR A 13 -4.84 5.46 13.59
N ALA A 14 -3.52 5.60 13.40
CA ALA A 14 -2.52 5.82 14.45
C ALA A 14 -1.28 6.45 13.83
N GLN A 15 -0.96 7.70 14.21
CA GLN A 15 0.12 8.47 13.60
C GLN A 15 1.48 7.78 13.66
N TYR A 16 1.79 7.10 14.75
CA TYR A 16 3.07 6.39 14.90
C TYR A 16 3.22 5.17 13.98
N LEU A 17 2.15 4.74 13.31
CA LEU A 17 2.19 3.72 12.26
C LEU A 17 2.27 4.32 10.84
N HIS A 18 2.56 5.62 10.67
CA HIS A 18 2.60 6.27 9.35
C HIS A 18 3.57 5.61 8.37
N ARG A 19 4.62 4.93 8.85
CA ARG A 19 5.58 4.19 8.03
C ARG A 19 5.26 2.69 7.90
N PHE A 20 4.14 2.22 8.47
CA PHE A 20 3.84 0.79 8.50
C PHE A 20 3.55 0.24 7.10
N ALA A 21 2.82 0.96 6.26
CA ALA A 21 2.63 0.57 4.86
C ALA A 21 3.96 0.43 4.10
N ALA A 22 4.91 1.36 4.30
CA ALA A 22 6.24 1.28 3.69
C ALA A 22 7.08 0.09 4.22
N TYR A 23 6.92 -0.26 5.50
CA TYR A 23 7.52 -1.49 6.03
C TYR A 23 6.96 -2.74 5.34
N LEU A 24 5.64 -2.81 5.15
CA LEU A 24 5.00 -3.94 4.46
C LEU A 24 5.35 -4.02 2.97
N GLN A 25 5.66 -2.89 2.33
CA GLN A 25 6.21 -2.90 0.97
C GLN A 25 7.49 -3.72 0.91
N GLN A 26 8.43 -3.42 1.80
CA GLN A 26 9.68 -4.19 1.86
C GLN A 26 9.40 -5.63 2.27
N LEU A 27 8.68 -5.86 3.37
CA LEU A 27 8.42 -7.19 3.88
C LEU A 27 7.79 -8.11 2.83
N THR A 28 6.70 -7.67 2.19
CA THR A 28 5.87 -8.54 1.35
C THR A 28 6.25 -8.48 -0.13
N MET A 29 6.44 -7.28 -0.69
CA MET A 29 6.72 -7.14 -2.12
C MET A 29 8.11 -7.66 -2.47
N GLU A 30 9.10 -7.44 -1.62
CA GLU A 30 10.45 -7.97 -1.81
C GLU A 30 10.50 -9.49 -1.57
N SER A 31 9.82 -9.97 -0.53
CA SER A 31 9.80 -11.39 -0.21
C SER A 31 9.01 -12.22 -1.21
N ASN A 32 7.80 -11.81 -1.57
CA ASN A 32 6.85 -12.59 -2.35
C ASN A 32 6.66 -12.12 -3.79
N GLY A 33 7.36 -11.07 -4.23
CA GLY A 33 7.35 -10.61 -5.62
C GLY A 33 8.20 -11.51 -6.52
N LYS A 34 7.88 -12.80 -6.61
CA LYS A 34 8.67 -13.82 -7.29
C LYS A 34 7.87 -14.54 -8.38
N GLY A 35 8.48 -14.75 -9.53
CA GLY A 35 7.90 -15.48 -10.65
C GLY A 35 8.38 -16.91 -10.82
N VAL A 36 9.26 -17.39 -9.91
CA VAL A 36 9.87 -18.73 -9.97
C VAL A 36 9.70 -19.43 -8.63
N ARG A 37 9.35 -20.69 -8.67
CA ARG A 37 9.23 -21.56 -7.48
C ARG A 37 10.59 -22.06 -7.02
N MET A 38 10.65 -22.58 -5.79
CA MET A 38 11.88 -23.16 -5.21
C MET A 38 12.44 -24.34 -6.03
N ASP A 39 11.61 -25.04 -6.78
CA ASP A 39 12.02 -26.12 -7.67
C ASP A 39 12.49 -25.66 -9.07
N GLY A 40 12.52 -24.34 -9.30
CA GLY A 40 12.90 -23.72 -10.58
C GLY A 40 11.76 -23.63 -11.60
N SER A 41 10.57 -24.14 -11.31
CA SER A 41 9.42 -24.03 -12.22
C SER A 41 8.82 -22.62 -12.19
N PRO A 42 8.22 -22.14 -13.29
CA PRO A 42 7.54 -20.84 -13.32
C PRO A 42 6.29 -20.87 -12.45
N VAL A 43 6.03 -19.76 -11.77
CA VAL A 43 4.74 -19.55 -11.09
C VAL A 43 3.67 -19.25 -12.13
N THR A 44 2.54 -19.93 -12.03
CA THR A 44 1.42 -19.82 -12.99
C THR A 44 0.26 -18.94 -12.49
N THR A 45 0.39 -18.38 -11.31
CA THR A 45 -0.58 -17.46 -10.69
C THR A 45 0.10 -16.15 -10.34
N GLU A 46 -0.67 -15.09 -10.16
CA GLU A 46 -0.14 -13.83 -9.64
C GLU A 46 0.34 -14.04 -8.20
N THR A 47 1.54 -13.54 -7.89
CA THR A 47 2.16 -13.56 -6.57
C THR A 47 2.49 -12.16 -6.12
N GLY A 48 2.57 -11.95 -4.83
CA GLY A 48 2.90 -10.65 -4.25
C GLY A 48 1.85 -9.59 -4.55
N GLU A 49 1.25 -9.05 -3.54
CA GLU A 49 0.33 -7.90 -3.65
C GLU A 49 1.10 -6.59 -3.48
N ILE A 50 0.63 -5.53 -4.13
CA ILE A 50 1.23 -4.21 -4.00
C ILE A 50 0.66 -3.56 -2.74
N PHE A 51 1.46 -3.50 -1.68
CA PHE A 51 1.11 -2.76 -0.46
C PHE A 51 1.32 -1.26 -0.62
N TRP A 52 0.35 -0.49 -0.16
CA TRP A 52 0.41 0.97 -0.11
C TRP A 52 -0.55 1.50 0.94
N GLY A 53 -0.42 2.76 1.31
CA GLY A 53 -1.35 3.39 2.25
C GLY A 53 -0.74 4.57 2.97
N GLU A 54 -1.62 5.27 3.67
CA GLU A 54 -1.33 6.45 4.47
C GLU A 54 -2.17 6.41 5.75
N PRO A 55 -1.84 7.21 6.77
CA PRO A 55 -2.72 7.39 7.92
C PRO A 55 -4.14 7.75 7.51
N GLY A 56 -5.11 7.12 8.17
CA GLY A 56 -6.51 7.05 7.75
C GLY A 56 -7.16 8.35 7.34
N THR A 57 -7.06 9.43 8.13
CA THR A 57 -7.66 10.73 7.81
C THR A 57 -7.01 11.41 6.60
N ASN A 58 -5.69 11.32 6.43
CA ASN A 58 -5.00 11.85 5.25
C ASN A 58 -5.42 11.10 3.98
N GLY A 59 -5.48 9.76 4.06
CA GLY A 59 -5.91 8.90 2.97
C GLY A 59 -7.31 9.22 2.45
N GLN A 60 -8.25 9.61 3.32
CA GLN A 60 -9.62 9.98 2.94
C GLN A 60 -9.65 11.11 1.89
N HIS A 61 -8.74 12.06 1.99
CA HIS A 61 -8.67 13.20 1.08
C HIS A 61 -7.74 12.96 -0.13
N ALA A 62 -7.03 11.83 -0.16
CA ALA A 62 -6.07 11.53 -1.21
C ALA A 62 -6.57 10.46 -2.21
N PHE A 63 -7.07 9.32 -1.73
CA PHE A 63 -7.33 8.17 -2.60
C PHE A 63 -8.59 7.35 -2.25
N TYR A 64 -9.34 7.69 -1.22
CA TYR A 64 -10.55 6.94 -0.85
C TYR A 64 -11.63 6.98 -1.93
N GLN A 65 -11.66 8.00 -2.78
CA GLN A 65 -12.52 8.02 -3.96
C GLN A 65 -12.35 6.75 -4.81
N LEU A 66 -11.10 6.34 -5.06
CA LEU A 66 -10.81 5.12 -5.82
C LEU A 66 -11.28 3.86 -5.08
N ILE A 67 -11.06 3.80 -3.76
CA ILE A 67 -11.43 2.64 -2.96
C ILE A 67 -12.95 2.47 -2.91
N HIS A 68 -13.71 3.54 -2.75
CA HIS A 68 -15.17 3.51 -2.65
C HIS A 68 -15.88 3.29 -3.99
N GLN A 69 -15.53 4.07 -5.01
CA GLN A 69 -16.29 4.16 -6.26
C GLN A 69 -15.47 3.76 -7.49
N GLY A 70 -14.19 3.45 -7.34
CA GLY A 70 -13.36 3.01 -8.45
C GLY A 70 -13.76 1.64 -8.98
N THR A 71 -13.30 1.34 -10.19
CA THR A 71 -13.58 0.07 -10.90
C THR A 71 -12.69 -1.09 -10.44
N ARG A 72 -11.63 -0.80 -9.66
CA ARG A 72 -10.71 -1.81 -9.14
C ARG A 72 -11.12 -2.28 -7.75
N LEU A 73 -10.99 -3.57 -7.50
CA LEU A 73 -11.12 -4.12 -6.15
C LEU A 73 -9.81 -3.88 -5.39
N ILE A 74 -9.91 -3.18 -4.26
CA ILE A 74 -8.77 -2.87 -3.38
C ILE A 74 -9.17 -3.28 -1.96
N PRO A 75 -8.69 -4.44 -1.47
CA PRO A 75 -8.80 -4.79 -0.06
C PRO A 75 -8.08 -3.77 0.81
N GLY A 76 -8.58 -3.53 2.02
CA GLY A 76 -7.97 -2.58 2.93
C GLY A 76 -7.90 -3.08 4.37
N ASP A 77 -6.73 -2.93 4.99
CA ASP A 77 -6.53 -3.16 6.43
C ASP A 77 -6.59 -1.83 7.17
N PHE A 78 -7.62 -1.69 7.99
CA PHE A 78 -7.85 -0.54 8.84
C PHE A 78 -7.32 -0.86 10.24
N ILE A 79 -6.33 -0.11 10.72
CA ILE A 79 -5.67 -0.38 12.01
C ILE A 79 -5.90 0.80 12.95
N ALA A 80 -6.49 0.55 14.13
CA ALA A 80 -6.75 1.59 15.11
C ALA A 80 -6.42 1.14 16.54
N VAL A 81 -6.35 2.10 17.44
CA VAL A 81 -6.19 1.86 18.88
C VAL A 81 -7.31 2.55 19.66
N ALA A 82 -7.73 1.94 20.76
CA ALA A 82 -8.77 2.52 21.60
C ALA A 82 -8.27 3.74 22.40
N THR A 83 -7.02 3.69 22.86
CA THR A 83 -6.41 4.76 23.66
C THR A 83 -5.31 5.43 22.85
N PRO A 84 -5.38 6.75 22.61
CA PRO A 84 -4.32 7.48 21.89
C PRO A 84 -3.07 7.64 22.74
N ALA A 85 -1.90 7.76 22.11
CA ALA A 85 -0.65 8.04 22.80
C ALA A 85 -0.66 9.43 23.49
N HIS A 86 -1.35 10.38 22.88
CA HIS A 86 -1.49 11.76 23.38
C HIS A 86 -2.97 12.17 23.32
N PRO A 87 -3.72 12.02 24.43
CA PRO A 87 -5.08 12.52 24.52
C PRO A 87 -5.14 14.01 24.25
N THR A 88 -5.98 14.43 23.32
CA THR A 88 -6.13 15.82 22.88
C THR A 88 -7.60 16.19 22.81
N LYS A 89 -7.95 17.39 23.27
CA LYS A 89 -9.30 17.95 23.16
C LYS A 89 -9.25 19.24 22.34
N ASP A 90 -10.27 19.44 21.51
CA ASP A 90 -10.52 20.68 20.79
C ASP A 90 -11.94 21.16 21.11
N GLY A 91 -12.08 22.38 21.65
CA GLY A 91 -13.37 22.93 22.08
C GLY A 91 -14.17 22.05 23.08
N GLY A 92 -13.45 21.20 23.84
CA GLY A 92 -14.05 20.23 24.77
C GLY A 92 -14.35 18.85 24.17
N GLN A 93 -14.31 18.71 22.85
CA GLN A 93 -14.50 17.43 22.14
C GLN A 93 -13.20 16.61 22.15
N ASP A 94 -13.30 15.30 22.39
CA ASP A 94 -12.18 14.39 22.26
C ASP A 94 -11.82 14.18 20.77
N VAL A 95 -10.62 14.58 20.38
CA VAL A 95 -10.14 14.47 19.00
C VAL A 95 -10.00 13.01 18.57
N HIS A 96 -9.67 12.12 19.50
CA HIS A 96 -9.53 10.70 19.20
C HIS A 96 -10.89 10.02 18.93
N GLU A 97 -11.94 10.40 19.63
CA GLU A 97 -13.29 9.90 19.35
C GLU A 97 -13.75 10.30 17.95
N LEU A 98 -13.49 11.55 17.52
CA LEU A 98 -13.78 11.99 16.16
C LEU A 98 -12.96 11.21 15.13
N PHE A 99 -11.71 10.92 15.45
CA PHE A 99 -10.81 10.14 14.61
C PHE A 99 -11.31 8.70 14.44
N LEU A 100 -11.72 8.04 15.53
CA LEU A 100 -12.31 6.70 15.52
C LEU A 100 -13.69 6.68 14.83
N ALA A 101 -14.49 7.74 14.95
CA ALA A 101 -15.75 7.84 14.21
C ALA A 101 -15.51 7.75 12.69
N ASN A 102 -14.44 8.36 12.18
CA ASN A 102 -14.04 8.22 10.78
C ASN A 102 -13.60 6.78 10.45
N PHE A 103 -12.82 6.13 11.31
CA PHE A 103 -12.45 4.73 11.14
C PHE A 103 -13.70 3.83 10.97
N PHE A 104 -14.66 3.93 11.87
CA PHE A 104 -15.89 3.15 11.80
C PHE A 104 -16.78 3.53 10.60
N ALA A 105 -16.87 4.82 10.29
CA ALA A 105 -17.67 5.29 9.15
C ALA A 105 -17.13 4.77 7.81
N GLN A 106 -15.81 4.80 7.63
CA GLN A 106 -15.19 4.34 6.38
C GLN A 106 -15.37 2.84 6.18
N THR A 107 -15.10 2.03 7.19
CA THR A 107 -15.30 0.57 7.11
C THR A 107 -16.77 0.21 6.88
N LYS A 108 -17.69 0.91 7.53
CA LYS A 108 -19.13 0.74 7.31
C LYS A 108 -19.53 1.13 5.88
N ALA A 109 -19.06 2.27 5.38
CA ALA A 109 -19.39 2.73 4.03
C ALA A 109 -18.84 1.77 2.96
N LEU A 110 -17.64 1.22 3.14
CA LEU A 110 -17.06 0.22 2.25
C LEU A 110 -17.85 -1.09 2.25
N ALA A 111 -18.35 -1.51 3.41
CA ALA A 111 -19.12 -2.74 3.52
C ALA A 111 -20.52 -2.61 2.91
N PHE A 112 -21.26 -1.56 3.24
CA PHE A 112 -22.68 -1.46 2.92
C PHE A 112 -22.98 -0.56 1.72
N GLY A 113 -22.15 0.44 1.47
CA GLY A 113 -22.37 1.42 0.41
C GLY A 113 -23.55 2.34 0.66
N LYS A 114 -24.13 2.87 -0.41
CA LYS A 114 -25.36 3.67 -0.47
C LYS A 114 -26.07 3.41 -1.80
N THR A 115 -27.30 3.00 -1.75
CA THR A 115 -28.13 2.67 -2.93
C THR A 115 -28.63 3.92 -3.65
N ALA A 116 -29.09 3.74 -4.89
CA ALA A 116 -29.71 4.83 -5.65
C ALA A 116 -30.98 5.38 -4.97
N ASP A 117 -31.77 4.54 -4.33
CA ASP A 117 -33.00 4.94 -3.66
C ASP A 117 -32.69 5.76 -2.39
N GLU A 118 -31.67 5.39 -1.64
CA GLU A 118 -31.19 6.18 -0.50
C GLU A 118 -30.67 7.55 -0.97
N VAL A 119 -29.95 7.61 -2.09
CA VAL A 119 -29.46 8.87 -2.66
C VAL A 119 -30.63 9.76 -3.11
N ARG A 120 -31.69 9.19 -3.73
CA ARG A 120 -32.91 9.91 -4.10
C ARG A 120 -33.66 10.45 -2.87
N ALA A 121 -33.73 9.65 -1.81
CA ALA A 121 -34.39 10.05 -0.56
C ALA A 121 -33.73 11.26 0.11
N GLU A 122 -32.45 11.54 -0.19
CA GLU A 122 -31.71 12.73 0.24
C GLU A 122 -32.04 14.00 -0.60
N GLY A 123 -32.93 13.90 -1.61
CA GLY A 123 -33.29 15.03 -2.47
C GLY A 123 -32.24 15.37 -3.52
N VAL A 124 -31.37 14.42 -3.86
CA VAL A 124 -30.36 14.62 -4.91
C VAL A 124 -31.04 14.67 -6.29
N ARG A 125 -30.60 15.59 -7.15
CA ARG A 125 -31.08 15.68 -8.54
C ARG A 125 -30.81 14.39 -9.30
N GLU A 126 -31.75 13.93 -10.11
CA GLU A 126 -31.73 12.61 -10.76
C GLU A 126 -30.45 12.37 -11.59
N GLU A 127 -29.97 13.40 -12.29
CA GLU A 127 -28.74 13.31 -13.10
C GLU A 127 -27.47 13.06 -12.26
N LEU A 128 -27.51 13.29 -10.94
CA LEU A 128 -26.39 13.04 -10.02
C LEU A 128 -26.54 11.76 -9.20
N VAL A 129 -27.71 11.10 -9.24
CA VAL A 129 -27.99 9.93 -8.41
C VAL A 129 -26.95 8.83 -8.64
N THR A 130 -26.73 8.46 -9.89
CA THR A 130 -25.78 7.39 -10.24
C THR A 130 -24.35 7.70 -9.78
N ALA A 131 -23.92 8.96 -9.89
CA ALA A 131 -22.58 9.40 -9.46
C ALA A 131 -22.40 9.39 -7.93
N LYS A 132 -23.49 9.40 -7.16
CA LYS A 132 -23.48 9.39 -5.70
C LYS A 132 -23.79 8.03 -5.08
N VAL A 133 -23.98 6.99 -5.89
CA VAL A 133 -24.13 5.61 -5.41
C VAL A 133 -22.77 5.09 -4.95
N PHE A 134 -22.76 4.39 -3.84
CA PHE A 134 -21.63 3.63 -3.34
C PHE A 134 -21.97 2.15 -3.41
N THR A 135 -21.22 1.38 -4.15
CA THR A 135 -21.55 -0.03 -4.42
C THR A 135 -21.50 -0.90 -3.16
N GLY A 136 -20.72 -0.52 -2.16
CA GLY A 136 -20.47 -1.39 -1.02
C GLY A 136 -19.73 -2.68 -1.40
N ASN A 137 -19.80 -3.68 -0.51
CA ASN A 137 -19.16 -4.98 -0.70
C ASN A 137 -17.67 -4.89 -1.06
N ARG A 138 -16.99 -3.89 -0.50
CA ARG A 138 -15.54 -3.68 -0.61
C ARG A 138 -14.87 -4.34 0.60
N PRO A 139 -13.97 -5.33 0.39
CA PRO A 139 -13.40 -6.11 1.48
C PRO A 139 -12.46 -5.26 2.36
N THR A 140 -12.68 -5.33 3.66
CA THR A 140 -11.82 -4.68 4.66
C THR A 140 -11.55 -5.61 5.83
N THR A 141 -10.37 -5.46 6.44
CA THR A 141 -10.04 -6.04 7.73
C THR A 141 -9.90 -4.90 8.75
N SER A 142 -10.59 -5.00 9.87
CA SER A 142 -10.45 -4.04 10.97
C SER A 142 -9.62 -4.66 12.09
N ILE A 143 -8.49 -4.05 12.40
CA ILE A 143 -7.59 -4.47 13.49
C ILE A 143 -7.63 -3.38 14.56
N MET A 144 -8.07 -3.74 15.76
CA MET A 144 -8.12 -2.82 16.90
C MET A 144 -7.32 -3.37 18.08
N ALA A 145 -6.53 -2.49 18.70
CA ALA A 145 -5.80 -2.80 19.93
C ALA A 145 -6.14 -1.81 21.05
N PRO A 146 -5.95 -2.16 22.33
CA PRO A 146 -6.22 -1.22 23.42
C PRO A 146 -5.38 0.06 23.36
N ALA A 147 -4.09 -0.06 23.03
CA ALA A 147 -3.17 1.06 22.85
C ALA A 147 -1.98 0.61 21.96
N LEU A 148 -1.30 1.55 21.33
CA LEU A 148 -0.09 1.27 20.57
C LEU A 148 1.11 1.17 21.50
N THR A 149 1.38 -0.05 21.96
CA THR A 149 2.54 -0.39 22.78
C THR A 149 3.62 -1.11 21.94
N PRO A 150 4.88 -1.20 22.41
CA PRO A 150 5.90 -2.02 21.73
C PRO A 150 5.45 -3.47 21.51
N ALA A 151 4.71 -4.05 22.45
CA ALA A 151 4.16 -5.40 22.31
C ALA A 151 3.13 -5.49 21.17
N VAL A 152 2.21 -4.52 21.07
CA VAL A 152 1.21 -4.47 19.98
C VAL A 152 1.88 -4.25 18.63
N VAL A 153 2.90 -3.39 18.55
CA VAL A 153 3.69 -3.23 17.31
C VAL A 153 4.37 -4.53 16.93
N GLY A 154 4.98 -5.23 17.88
CA GLY A 154 5.58 -6.55 17.65
C GLY A 154 4.56 -7.59 17.17
N GLN A 155 3.34 -7.58 17.71
CA GLN A 155 2.25 -8.46 17.26
C GLN A 155 1.81 -8.14 15.81
N LEU A 156 1.72 -6.86 15.44
CA LEU A 156 1.40 -6.45 14.08
C LEU A 156 2.50 -6.89 13.10
N ILE A 157 3.76 -6.67 13.46
CA ILE A 157 4.91 -7.14 12.66
C ILE A 157 4.83 -8.66 12.47
N ALA A 158 4.71 -9.42 13.54
CA ALA A 158 4.64 -10.87 13.47
C ALA A 158 3.44 -11.38 12.66
N LEU A 159 2.29 -10.71 12.73
CA LEU A 159 1.10 -11.04 11.92
C LEU A 159 1.44 -10.99 10.43
N TYR A 160 2.02 -9.90 9.96
CA TYR A 160 2.33 -9.73 8.53
C TYR A 160 3.52 -10.56 8.08
N GLU A 161 4.50 -10.82 8.96
CA GLU A 161 5.57 -11.78 8.68
C GLU A 161 5.01 -13.19 8.47
N HIS A 162 4.09 -13.64 9.33
CA HIS A 162 3.43 -14.92 9.18
C HIS A 162 2.55 -14.97 7.91
N ILE A 163 1.83 -13.91 7.57
CA ILE A 163 1.08 -13.82 6.32
C ILE A 163 2.02 -14.00 5.12
N THR A 164 3.12 -13.26 5.08
CA THR A 164 4.12 -13.32 4.02
C THR A 164 4.73 -14.73 3.90
N PHE A 165 5.09 -15.34 5.03
CA PHE A 165 5.63 -16.70 5.07
C PHE A 165 4.62 -17.73 4.55
N VAL A 166 3.38 -17.70 5.05
CA VAL A 166 2.33 -18.65 4.64
C VAL A 166 2.00 -18.50 3.15
N GLN A 167 1.91 -17.29 2.64
CA GLN A 167 1.72 -17.03 1.22
C GLN A 167 2.86 -17.63 0.39
N GLY A 168 4.11 -17.42 0.80
CA GLY A 168 5.28 -17.97 0.13
C GLY A 168 5.27 -19.50 0.07
N VAL A 169 4.90 -20.15 1.19
CA VAL A 169 4.76 -21.61 1.26
C VAL A 169 3.64 -22.11 0.31
N VAL A 170 2.49 -21.44 0.30
CA VAL A 170 1.36 -21.79 -0.58
C VAL A 170 1.72 -21.66 -2.06
N TRP A 171 2.48 -20.63 -2.44
CA TRP A 171 2.94 -20.44 -3.82
C TRP A 171 4.17 -21.27 -4.17
N GLY A 172 4.86 -21.82 -3.17
CA GLY A 172 6.10 -22.59 -3.33
C GLY A 172 7.27 -21.74 -3.77
N ILE A 173 7.30 -20.45 -3.39
CA ILE A 173 8.34 -19.49 -3.74
C ILE A 173 9.33 -19.30 -2.58
N ASP A 174 10.53 -18.84 -2.91
CA ASP A 174 11.56 -18.53 -1.92
C ASP A 174 11.36 -17.12 -1.36
N SER A 175 10.52 -17.02 -0.33
CA SER A 175 10.28 -15.78 0.39
C SER A 175 11.52 -15.32 1.15
N PHE A 176 11.60 -14.01 1.45
CA PHE A 176 12.70 -13.36 2.20
C PHE A 176 14.05 -13.30 1.49
N ASP A 177 14.15 -13.78 0.26
CA ASP A 177 15.28 -13.54 -0.63
C ASP A 177 15.00 -12.42 -1.63
N GLN A 178 16.02 -11.75 -2.17
CA GLN A 178 15.86 -10.50 -2.92
C GLN A 178 16.77 -10.41 -4.16
N TRP A 179 16.89 -11.48 -4.94
CA TRP A 179 17.71 -11.52 -6.16
C TRP A 179 17.37 -10.41 -7.17
N GLY A 180 16.13 -9.94 -7.18
CA GLY A 180 15.67 -8.88 -8.09
C GLY A 180 16.41 -7.54 -7.97
N VAL A 181 17.11 -7.27 -6.87
CA VAL A 181 17.89 -6.04 -6.68
C VAL A 181 19.37 -6.17 -7.04
N GLU A 182 19.87 -7.38 -7.31
CA GLU A 182 21.30 -7.63 -7.53
C GLU A 182 21.79 -7.07 -8.87
N LEU A 183 21.03 -7.27 -9.94
CA LEU A 183 21.37 -6.78 -11.27
C LEU A 183 21.52 -5.25 -11.28
N GLY A 184 20.59 -4.53 -10.65
CA GLY A 184 20.65 -3.07 -10.56
C GLY A 184 21.93 -2.58 -9.87
N LYS A 185 22.38 -3.26 -8.80
CA LYS A 185 23.64 -2.94 -8.11
C LYS A 185 24.87 -3.17 -9.00
N GLN A 186 24.88 -4.29 -9.74
CA GLN A 186 25.96 -4.59 -10.68
C GLN A 186 26.04 -3.55 -11.81
N LEU A 187 24.90 -3.21 -12.42
CA LEU A 187 24.82 -2.19 -13.46
C LEU A 187 25.22 -0.81 -12.95
N ALA A 188 24.83 -0.44 -11.74
CA ALA A 188 25.22 0.84 -11.13
C ALA A 188 26.75 1.00 -11.02
N LEU A 189 27.46 -0.07 -10.65
CA LEU A 189 28.93 -0.07 -10.61
C LEU A 189 29.56 0.09 -12.00
N GLN A 190 28.94 -0.47 -13.04
CA GLN A 190 29.40 -0.33 -14.42
C GLN A 190 29.11 1.06 -14.99
N ILE A 191 28.01 1.70 -14.58
CA ILE A 191 27.59 3.01 -15.06
C ILE A 191 28.32 4.15 -14.32
N ALA A 192 28.71 3.97 -13.07
CA ALA A 192 29.32 5.02 -12.26
C ALA A 192 30.52 5.71 -12.92
N PRO A 193 31.49 5.01 -13.57
CA PRO A 193 32.58 5.68 -14.30
C PRO A 193 32.06 6.57 -15.44
N ALA A 194 31.03 6.13 -16.16
CA ALA A 194 30.40 6.94 -17.21
C ALA A 194 29.86 8.26 -16.64
N ILE A 195 29.19 8.26 -15.50
CA ILE A 195 28.71 9.48 -14.83
C ILE A 195 29.91 10.38 -14.45
N GLY A 196 31.03 9.79 -14.02
CA GLY A 196 32.27 10.48 -13.62
C GLY A 196 33.10 11.08 -14.76
N GLY A 197 32.77 10.79 -16.04
CA GLY A 197 33.45 11.38 -17.21
C GLY A 197 34.18 10.38 -18.08
N ASP A 198 34.22 9.11 -17.76
CA ASP A 198 34.82 8.08 -18.60
C ASP A 198 34.00 7.89 -19.89
N GLN A 199 34.64 8.17 -21.06
CA GLN A 199 33.96 8.08 -22.33
C GLN A 199 33.80 6.62 -22.81
N GLY A 200 34.79 5.76 -22.50
CA GLY A 200 34.69 4.34 -22.88
C GLY A 200 33.52 3.64 -22.12
N ALA A 201 33.35 3.95 -20.84
CA ALA A 201 32.23 3.46 -20.08
C ALA A 201 30.87 4.04 -20.57
N LEU A 202 30.85 5.28 -21.08
CA LEU A 202 29.66 5.88 -21.69
C LEU A 202 29.30 5.21 -23.02
N ASP A 203 30.26 4.98 -23.87
CA ASP A 203 30.07 4.37 -25.21
C ASP A 203 29.61 2.90 -25.11
N ALA A 204 29.89 2.25 -24.00
CA ALA A 204 29.42 0.90 -23.69
C ALA A 204 27.94 0.83 -23.25
N GLN A 205 27.28 1.97 -23.00
CA GLN A 205 25.89 2.00 -22.59
C GLN A 205 24.95 1.95 -23.82
N ASP A 206 23.73 1.47 -23.57
CA ASP A 206 22.64 1.60 -24.54
C ASP A 206 22.27 3.08 -24.78
N GLY A 207 21.54 3.33 -25.88
CA GLY A 207 21.24 4.71 -26.32
C GLY A 207 20.49 5.52 -25.27
N SER A 208 19.50 4.93 -24.60
CA SER A 208 18.70 5.64 -23.59
C SER A 208 19.53 6.01 -22.36
N THR A 209 20.31 5.06 -21.84
CA THR A 209 21.19 5.30 -20.69
C THR A 209 22.25 6.36 -21.01
N ARG A 210 22.84 6.31 -22.20
CA ARG A 210 23.84 7.28 -22.65
C ARG A 210 23.26 8.69 -22.71
N GLU A 211 22.12 8.88 -23.38
CA GLU A 211 21.47 10.19 -23.49
C GLU A 211 21.15 10.81 -22.12
N LEU A 212 20.66 9.97 -21.16
CA LEU A 212 20.40 10.43 -19.80
C LEU A 212 21.67 10.87 -19.07
N ILE A 213 22.78 10.15 -19.23
CA ILE A 213 24.07 10.51 -18.63
C ILE A 213 24.62 11.80 -19.26
N GLU A 214 24.56 11.94 -20.58
CA GLU A 214 24.99 13.14 -21.30
C GLU A 214 24.16 14.35 -20.87
N TRP A 215 22.84 14.19 -20.79
CA TRP A 215 21.97 15.25 -20.27
C TRP A 215 22.32 15.65 -18.83
N TYR A 216 22.51 14.66 -17.96
CA TYR A 216 22.94 14.90 -16.57
C TYR A 216 24.26 15.67 -16.51
N ARG A 217 25.27 15.26 -17.28
CA ARG A 217 26.57 15.91 -17.31
C ARG A 217 26.47 17.38 -17.77
N ALA A 218 25.62 17.65 -18.78
CA ALA A 218 25.41 19.00 -19.32
C ALA A 218 24.71 19.94 -18.34
N HIS A 219 23.90 19.43 -17.40
CA HIS A 219 23.08 20.22 -16.49
C HIS A 219 23.55 20.20 -15.04
N ARG A 220 24.50 19.36 -14.68
CA ARG A 220 25.08 19.31 -13.35
C ARG A 220 25.90 20.59 -13.14
N ARG A 221 25.54 21.37 -12.10
CA ARG A 221 26.26 22.55 -11.62
C ARG A 221 27.26 22.17 -10.54
#